data_ea3eab4d7341e93855a2ddaafaa1ab3e
#
_entry.id   ea3eab4d7341e93855a2ddaafaa1ab3e
#
_cell.length_a   1.000
_cell.length_b   1.000
_cell.length_c   1.000
_cell.angle_alpha   90.00
_cell.angle_beta   90.00
_cell.angle_gamma   90.00
#
_symmetry.space_group_name_H-M   'P 1'
#
loop_
_entity.id
_entity.type
_entity.pdbx_description
1 polymer ?
#
loop_
_entity_poly.entity_id
_entity_poly.type
_entity_poly.pdbx_seq_one_letter_code
_entity_poly.pdbx_strand_id
1 'polypeptide(L)'
;MHRSAQMALLASLCLPVWAADDNKAAPAAAAVTATAPAINEDEIIHKFAAKEKEFSEALQNYVYRQTSKILELDDSGDPVGKYEQTADMTFTPEGKRMEHVVRAPVSTLKDLILTGEDLDDLRNTQPFTLTTDQLPLYDIHYLGKQNADEISCYVFSVKPKKLTPGKRFFEGQIWVDDRDLQIVKTYGKGVGYQKKSDDQQFPKFETLREQIDGKYWFPTYTHADDTLHFKDHPQKIRMIVTYKDYKKFSGKSSIQFGDVVDDKAKPEPKKQ
;
A
#
# COMPACT_ATOMS: atom_id res chain seq x y z
N MET A 1 28.25 18.04 52.40
CA MET A 1 29.00 17.15 53.34
C MET A 1 29.50 15.96 52.55
N HIS A 2 30.81 15.84 52.55
CA HIS A 2 31.72 14.70 52.43
C HIS A 2 31.78 13.99 51.06
N ARG A 3 32.80 14.27 50.25
CA ARG A 3 34.23 13.80 50.20
C ARG A 3 34.32 12.41 49.58
N SER A 4 34.87 12.33 48.37
CA SER A 4 36.29 12.13 47.98
C SER A 4 36.76 10.70 48.17
N ALA A 5 37.29 10.07 47.13
CA ALA A 5 38.70 9.75 47.04
C ALA A 5 39.04 9.07 45.71
N GLN A 6 40.03 9.63 45.08
CA GLN A 6 40.89 9.07 44.02
C GLN A 6 41.74 7.92 44.57
N MET A 7 42.16 7.00 43.69
CA MET A 7 43.54 6.50 43.76
C MET A 7 43.97 5.90 42.40
N ALA A 8 44.99 6.52 41.84
CA ALA A 8 45.82 6.05 40.76
C ALA A 8 46.89 5.10 41.29
N LEU A 9 47.28 4.10 40.52
CA LEU A 9 48.59 3.49 40.69
C LEU A 9 49.18 3.09 39.33
N LEU A 10 50.37 3.70 39.08
CA LEU A 10 51.34 3.41 38.01
C LEU A 10 52.26 2.26 38.42
N ALA A 11 52.62 1.41 37.47
CA ALA A 11 53.92 0.71 37.41
C ALA A 11 54.02 0.06 36.01
N SER A 12 54.76 0.49 35.08
CA SER A 12 56.22 0.60 34.85
C SER A 12 56.87 -0.74 34.47
N LEU A 13 57.34 -0.76 33.21
CA LEU A 13 58.52 -1.41 32.59
C LEU A 13 58.70 -2.91 32.66
N CYS A 14 58.78 -3.57 31.49
CA CYS A 14 60.04 -4.07 30.93
C CYS A 14 59.85 -4.69 29.52
N LEU A 15 60.60 -4.18 28.56
CA LEU A 15 60.85 -4.84 27.27
C LEU A 15 61.98 -5.88 27.41
N PRO A 16 62.02 -6.90 26.56
CA PRO A 16 63.22 -7.08 25.77
C PRO A 16 62.94 -7.16 24.25
N VAL A 17 63.79 -6.46 23.57
CA VAL A 17 64.06 -6.57 22.12
C VAL A 17 64.69 -7.93 21.85
N TRP A 18 64.13 -8.68 20.93
CA TRP A 18 64.87 -9.71 20.18
C TRP A 18 64.54 -9.55 18.70
N ALA A 19 65.55 -9.20 17.94
CA ALA A 19 65.60 -9.25 16.51
C ALA A 19 65.93 -10.68 16.07
N ALA A 20 65.20 -11.20 15.11
CA ALA A 20 65.68 -12.20 14.16
C ALA A 20 64.77 -12.15 12.92
N ASP A 21 65.45 -11.92 11.81
CA ASP A 21 64.93 -12.11 10.46
C ASP A 21 64.35 -13.49 10.26
N ASP A 22 63.20 -13.57 9.57
CA ASP A 22 62.95 -14.62 8.59
C ASP A 22 61.87 -14.17 7.60
N ASN A 23 62.37 -13.83 6.43
CA ASN A 23 61.63 -13.50 5.24
C ASN A 23 60.93 -14.78 4.72
N LYS A 24 59.66 -14.99 5.11
CA LYS A 24 58.83 -16.02 4.51
C LYS A 24 57.52 -15.41 4.07
N ALA A 25 57.47 -15.06 2.77
CA ALA A 25 56.27 -14.56 2.12
C ALA A 25 55.10 -15.53 2.38
N ALA A 26 54.10 -15.06 3.14
CA ALA A 26 52.83 -15.73 3.25
C ALA A 26 52.07 -15.56 1.91
N PRO A 27 51.45 -16.63 1.38
CA PRO A 27 50.66 -16.50 0.17
C PRO A 27 49.47 -15.54 0.47
N ALA A 28 49.33 -14.50 -0.37
CA ALA A 28 48.22 -13.64 -0.36
C ALA A 28 46.92 -14.46 -0.50
N ALA A 29 46.14 -14.53 0.57
CA ALA A 29 44.81 -15.08 0.53
C ALA A 29 44.01 -14.20 -0.45
N ALA A 30 43.79 -14.73 -1.66
CA ALA A 30 42.86 -14.12 -2.59
C ALA A 30 41.52 -14.05 -1.88
N ALA A 31 41.11 -12.84 -1.51
CA ALA A 31 39.75 -12.56 -1.08
C ALA A 31 38.85 -12.87 -2.26
N VAL A 32 38.26 -14.08 -2.23
CA VAL A 32 37.14 -14.43 -3.09
C VAL A 32 35.98 -13.55 -2.59
N THR A 33 35.85 -12.38 -3.16
CA THR A 33 34.61 -11.60 -3.10
C THR A 33 33.59 -12.45 -3.84
N ALA A 34 32.85 -13.25 -3.08
CA ALA A 34 31.65 -13.89 -3.57
C ALA A 34 30.69 -12.75 -3.97
N THR A 35 30.72 -12.39 -5.25
CA THR A 35 29.70 -11.52 -5.84
C THR A 35 28.38 -12.26 -5.62
N ALA A 36 27.50 -11.70 -4.79
CA ALA A 36 26.14 -12.20 -4.65
C ALA A 36 25.56 -12.32 -6.07
N PRO A 37 24.87 -13.44 -6.41
CA PRO A 37 24.34 -13.63 -7.74
C PRO A 37 23.49 -12.40 -8.09
N ALA A 38 23.77 -11.80 -9.26
CA ALA A 38 23.03 -10.67 -9.75
C ALA A 38 21.53 -11.07 -9.80
N ILE A 39 20.68 -10.31 -9.10
CA ILE A 39 19.24 -10.53 -9.12
C ILE A 39 18.79 -10.26 -10.55
N ASN A 40 18.11 -11.23 -11.15
CA ASN A 40 17.47 -11.03 -12.44
C ASN A 40 16.15 -10.28 -12.22
N GLU A 41 16.21 -8.96 -12.27
CA GLU A 41 15.07 -8.07 -12.01
C GLU A 41 13.90 -8.36 -12.94
N ASP A 42 14.16 -8.53 -14.24
CA ASP A 42 13.12 -8.83 -15.24
C ASP A 42 12.40 -10.15 -14.92
N GLU A 43 13.14 -11.17 -14.51
CA GLU A 43 12.55 -12.45 -14.14
C GLU A 43 11.63 -12.31 -12.92
N ILE A 44 12.03 -11.54 -11.90
CA ILE A 44 11.20 -11.28 -10.72
C ILE A 44 9.96 -10.50 -11.11
N ILE A 45 10.09 -9.45 -11.93
CA ILE A 45 8.96 -8.65 -12.42
C ILE A 45 7.95 -9.52 -13.15
N HIS A 46 8.39 -10.37 -14.07
CA HIS A 46 7.48 -11.26 -14.80
C HIS A 46 6.81 -12.28 -13.88
N LYS A 47 7.52 -12.83 -12.90
CA LYS A 47 6.98 -13.82 -11.95
C LYS A 47 5.94 -13.19 -11.03
N PHE A 48 6.22 -12.04 -10.41
CA PHE A 48 5.24 -11.43 -9.54
C PHE A 48 4.02 -10.92 -10.33
N ALA A 49 4.21 -10.38 -11.53
CA ALA A 49 3.09 -9.96 -12.36
C ALA A 49 2.18 -11.14 -12.79
N ALA A 50 2.76 -12.33 -12.99
CA ALA A 50 1.98 -13.54 -13.22
C ALA A 50 1.18 -13.93 -11.96
N LYS A 51 1.77 -13.81 -10.76
CA LYS A 51 1.06 -14.03 -9.49
C LYS A 51 -0.05 -13.02 -9.24
N GLU A 52 0.18 -11.75 -9.54
CA GLU A 52 -0.84 -10.70 -9.47
C GLU A 52 -1.99 -10.95 -10.46
N LYS A 53 -1.71 -11.54 -11.63
CA LYS A 53 -2.75 -11.97 -12.58
C LYS A 53 -3.57 -13.12 -12.00
N GLU A 54 -2.92 -14.17 -11.46
CA GLU A 54 -3.61 -15.26 -10.76
C GLU A 54 -4.50 -14.73 -9.62
N PHE A 55 -3.98 -13.80 -8.81
CA PHE A 55 -4.74 -13.16 -7.73
C PHE A 55 -5.93 -12.37 -8.27
N SER A 56 -5.73 -11.54 -9.30
CA SER A 56 -6.81 -10.74 -9.90
C SER A 56 -7.95 -11.61 -10.44
N GLU A 57 -7.62 -12.74 -11.08
CA GLU A 57 -8.60 -13.71 -11.55
C GLU A 57 -9.30 -14.45 -10.41
N ALA A 58 -8.53 -14.81 -9.36
CA ALA A 58 -9.08 -15.47 -8.18
C ALA A 58 -10.02 -14.55 -7.40
N LEU A 59 -9.67 -13.25 -7.25
CA LEU A 59 -10.47 -12.25 -6.53
C LEU A 59 -11.89 -12.12 -7.10
N GLN A 60 -12.09 -12.36 -8.39
CA GLN A 60 -13.41 -12.34 -9.02
C GLN A 60 -14.37 -13.39 -8.44
N ASN A 61 -13.84 -14.40 -7.74
CA ASN A 61 -14.64 -15.41 -7.06
C ASN A 61 -14.89 -15.09 -5.58
N TYR A 62 -14.61 -13.86 -5.14
CA TYR A 62 -14.83 -13.44 -3.75
C TYR A 62 -15.83 -12.30 -3.66
N VAL A 63 -16.53 -12.27 -2.53
CA VAL A 63 -17.25 -11.09 -2.02
C VAL A 63 -16.44 -10.53 -0.89
N TYR A 64 -16.43 -9.22 -0.74
CA TYR A 64 -15.86 -8.57 0.43
C TYR A 64 -16.57 -7.26 0.71
N ARG A 65 -16.50 -6.80 1.96
CA ARG A 65 -17.03 -5.51 2.39
C ARG A 65 -15.94 -4.46 2.36
N GLN A 66 -16.22 -3.36 1.66
CA GLN A 66 -15.38 -2.17 1.66
C GLN A 66 -16.07 -1.04 2.40
N THR A 67 -15.36 -0.45 3.37
CA THR A 67 -15.78 0.81 4.01
C THR A 67 -14.75 1.87 3.69
N SER A 68 -15.18 2.92 3.01
CA SER A 68 -14.36 4.08 2.65
C SER A 68 -14.75 5.27 3.50
N LYS A 69 -13.76 5.87 4.17
CA LYS A 69 -13.93 7.06 5.00
C LYS A 69 -12.90 8.11 4.61
N ILE A 70 -13.37 9.33 4.33
CA ILE A 70 -12.53 10.49 4.05
C ILE A 70 -12.91 11.57 5.05
N LEU A 71 -11.91 12.13 5.72
CA LEU A 71 -12.07 13.23 6.67
C LEU A 71 -11.39 14.47 6.11
N GLU A 72 -12.08 15.59 6.13
CA GLU A 72 -11.47 16.91 6.09
C GLU A 72 -10.96 17.26 7.48
N LEU A 73 -9.73 17.74 7.57
CA LEU A 73 -9.12 18.14 8.82
C LEU A 73 -8.86 19.66 8.79
N ASP A 74 -9.04 20.29 9.94
CA ASP A 74 -8.61 21.66 10.15
C ASP A 74 -7.10 21.78 10.38
N ASP A 75 -6.62 22.99 10.68
CA ASP A 75 -5.19 23.25 10.92
C ASP A 75 -4.66 22.51 12.15
N SER A 76 -5.52 22.23 13.13
CA SER A 76 -5.18 21.46 14.33
C SER A 76 -5.17 19.96 14.10
N GLY A 77 -5.68 19.49 12.96
CA GLY A 77 -5.82 18.08 12.61
C GLY A 77 -7.13 17.45 13.10
N ASP A 78 -8.09 18.28 13.55
CA ASP A 78 -9.39 17.81 13.98
C ASP A 78 -10.37 17.68 12.80
N PRO A 79 -11.23 16.64 12.77
CA PRO A 79 -12.17 16.43 11.69
C PRO A 79 -13.28 17.50 11.67
N VAL A 80 -13.41 18.23 10.56
CA VAL A 80 -14.45 19.24 10.31
C VAL A 80 -15.51 18.83 9.31
N GLY A 81 -15.21 17.80 8.52
CA GLY A 81 -16.12 17.19 7.54
C GLY A 81 -15.75 15.73 7.30
N LYS A 82 -16.72 14.95 6.83
CA LYS A 82 -16.48 13.53 6.49
C LYS A 82 -17.32 13.07 5.31
N TYR A 83 -16.76 12.11 4.58
CA TYR A 83 -17.49 11.20 3.70
C TYR A 83 -17.32 9.77 4.22
N GLU A 84 -18.39 8.98 4.24
CA GLU A 84 -18.34 7.59 4.63
C GLU A 84 -19.34 6.77 3.82
N GLN A 85 -18.88 5.65 3.26
CA GLN A 85 -19.69 4.69 2.50
C GLN A 85 -19.26 3.26 2.86
N THR A 86 -20.24 2.37 2.96
CA THR A 86 -19.99 0.92 3.09
C THR A 86 -20.73 0.19 1.99
N ALA A 87 -20.02 -0.70 1.28
CA ALA A 87 -20.58 -1.51 0.23
C ALA A 87 -20.00 -2.93 0.22
N ASP A 88 -20.80 -3.89 -0.24
CA ASP A 88 -20.34 -5.22 -0.56
C ASP A 88 -19.91 -5.26 -2.03
N MET A 89 -18.67 -5.71 -2.25
CA MET A 89 -18.06 -5.79 -3.56
C MET A 89 -18.19 -7.20 -4.12
N THR A 90 -18.68 -7.28 -5.36
CA THR A 90 -18.79 -8.51 -6.14
C THR A 90 -18.22 -8.31 -7.53
N PHE A 91 -18.28 -9.35 -8.37
CA PHE A 91 -17.83 -9.28 -9.74
C PHE A 91 -18.86 -9.93 -10.67
N THR A 92 -19.04 -9.37 -11.87
CA THR A 92 -19.81 -10.03 -12.94
C THR A 92 -19.03 -11.23 -13.49
N PRO A 93 -19.68 -12.13 -14.27
CA PRO A 93 -18.97 -13.22 -14.96
C PRO A 93 -17.83 -12.75 -15.88
N GLU A 94 -17.91 -11.51 -16.38
CA GLU A 94 -16.89 -10.88 -17.23
C GLU A 94 -15.78 -10.20 -16.41
N GLY A 95 -15.80 -10.36 -15.07
CA GLY A 95 -14.79 -9.80 -14.16
C GLY A 95 -14.96 -8.31 -13.84
N LYS A 96 -16.08 -7.69 -14.22
CA LYS A 96 -16.37 -6.30 -13.88
C LYS A 96 -16.82 -6.22 -12.41
N ARG A 97 -16.18 -5.35 -11.65
CA ARG A 97 -16.55 -5.07 -10.25
C ARG A 97 -17.94 -4.45 -10.18
N MET A 98 -18.74 -4.95 -9.24
CA MET A 98 -20.05 -4.41 -8.88
C MET A 98 -20.05 -4.01 -7.40
N GLU A 99 -20.70 -2.90 -7.09
CA GLU A 99 -20.83 -2.33 -5.77
C GLU A 99 -22.29 -2.40 -5.33
N HIS A 100 -22.53 -3.08 -4.21
CA HIS A 100 -23.84 -3.14 -3.56
C HIS A 100 -23.76 -2.32 -2.27
N VAL A 101 -24.33 -1.13 -2.31
CA VAL A 101 -24.30 -0.21 -1.18
C VAL A 101 -25.08 -0.81 -0.02
N VAL A 102 -24.42 -1.05 1.12
CA VAL A 102 -25.01 -1.55 2.38
C VAL A 102 -25.42 -0.37 3.25
N ARG A 103 -24.58 0.66 3.29
CA ARG A 103 -24.89 1.93 3.96
C ARG A 103 -24.72 3.04 2.95
N ALA A 104 -25.79 3.83 2.76
CA ALA A 104 -25.78 4.95 1.86
C ALA A 104 -24.66 5.96 2.21
N PRO A 105 -24.02 6.56 1.20
CA PRO A 105 -22.97 7.52 1.45
C PRO A 105 -23.49 8.70 2.24
N VAL A 106 -22.80 9.05 3.34
CA VAL A 106 -23.05 10.26 4.11
C VAL A 106 -21.89 11.21 3.89
N SER A 107 -22.15 12.40 3.42
CA SER A 107 -21.16 13.45 3.23
C SER A 107 -21.53 14.70 4.04
N THR A 108 -20.56 15.15 4.84
CA THR A 108 -20.56 16.45 5.51
C THR A 108 -19.31 17.24 5.15
N LEU A 109 -18.65 16.85 4.05
CA LEU A 109 -17.49 17.58 3.50
C LEU A 109 -17.94 19.02 3.16
N LYS A 110 -17.04 19.99 3.37
CA LYS A 110 -17.31 21.41 3.19
C LYS A 110 -16.53 21.96 2.00
N ASP A 111 -15.24 21.71 1.99
CA ASP A 111 -14.28 22.28 1.03
C ASP A 111 -13.83 21.25 0.00
N LEU A 112 -14.01 19.94 0.28
CA LEU A 112 -13.75 18.86 -0.65
C LEU A 112 -14.99 18.44 -1.43
N ILE A 113 -14.87 18.41 -2.74
CA ILE A 113 -15.87 17.84 -3.64
C ILE A 113 -15.31 16.54 -4.20
N LEU A 114 -15.93 15.41 -3.83
CA LEU A 114 -15.58 14.10 -4.39
C LEU A 114 -16.26 13.93 -5.74
N THR A 115 -15.44 13.71 -6.76
CA THR A 115 -15.91 13.42 -8.12
C THR A 115 -16.15 11.92 -8.32
N GLY A 116 -16.81 11.54 -9.41
CA GLY A 116 -16.94 10.14 -9.78
C GLY A 116 -15.58 9.47 -9.99
N GLU A 117 -14.58 10.20 -10.49
CA GLU A 117 -13.21 9.71 -10.68
C GLU A 117 -12.48 9.44 -9.36
N ASP A 118 -12.71 10.28 -8.34
CA ASP A 118 -12.15 10.05 -6.99
C ASP A 118 -12.73 8.78 -6.37
N LEU A 119 -14.03 8.54 -6.56
CA LEU A 119 -14.67 7.32 -6.11
C LEU A 119 -14.16 6.08 -6.88
N ASP A 120 -13.85 6.22 -8.17
CA ASP A 120 -13.24 5.14 -8.94
C ASP A 120 -11.79 4.84 -8.49
N ASP A 121 -11.05 5.83 -8.05
CA ASP A 121 -9.73 5.63 -7.43
C ASP A 121 -9.82 4.81 -6.14
N LEU A 122 -10.80 5.08 -5.28
CA LEU A 122 -11.07 4.29 -4.08
C LEU A 122 -11.38 2.81 -4.40
N ARG A 123 -11.95 2.54 -5.56
CA ARG A 123 -12.35 1.20 -5.98
C ARG A 123 -11.24 0.43 -6.71
N ASN A 124 -10.45 1.11 -7.52
CA ASN A 124 -9.62 0.47 -8.54
C ASN A 124 -8.13 0.79 -8.40
N THR A 125 -7.78 1.99 -7.97
CA THR A 125 -6.36 2.42 -7.90
C THR A 125 -5.73 2.07 -6.56
N GLN A 126 -6.49 2.14 -5.48
CA GLN A 126 -5.95 1.87 -4.14
C GLN A 126 -5.68 0.38 -3.89
N PRO A 127 -6.55 -0.57 -4.26
CA PRO A 127 -6.22 -1.99 -4.22
C PRO A 127 -5.41 -2.40 -5.46
N PHE A 128 -4.33 -1.68 -5.74
CA PHE A 128 -3.53 -1.84 -6.96
C PHE A 128 -3.01 -3.26 -7.14
N THR A 129 -3.13 -3.77 -8.36
CA THR A 129 -2.51 -4.99 -8.86
C THR A 129 -1.68 -4.67 -10.09
N LEU A 130 -0.54 -5.34 -10.28
CA LEU A 130 0.28 -5.16 -11.47
C LEU A 130 0.39 -6.48 -12.22
N THR A 131 -0.56 -6.71 -13.09
CA THR A 131 -0.66 -7.95 -13.87
C THR A 131 0.26 -7.94 -15.10
N THR A 132 0.51 -9.12 -15.68
CA THR A 132 1.33 -9.26 -16.90
C THR A 132 0.84 -8.39 -18.05
N ASP A 133 -0.48 -8.22 -18.18
CA ASP A 133 -1.09 -7.41 -19.24
C ASP A 133 -0.86 -5.91 -19.06
N GLN A 134 -0.52 -5.50 -17.83
CA GLN A 134 -0.24 -4.11 -17.46
C GLN A 134 1.24 -3.74 -17.54
N LEU A 135 2.16 -4.70 -17.49
CA LEU A 135 3.60 -4.44 -17.54
C LEU A 135 4.02 -3.49 -18.67
N PRO A 136 3.50 -3.60 -19.91
CA PRO A 136 3.88 -2.69 -21.00
C PRO A 136 3.51 -1.22 -20.74
N LEU A 137 2.59 -0.94 -19.81
CA LEU A 137 2.11 0.40 -19.49
C LEU A 137 3.00 1.14 -18.48
N TYR A 138 3.91 0.42 -17.81
CA TYR A 138 4.70 0.95 -16.71
C TYR A 138 6.20 0.85 -16.95
N ASP A 139 6.95 1.82 -16.43
CA ASP A 139 8.36 1.73 -16.14
C ASP A 139 8.51 1.20 -14.71
N ILE A 140 9.26 0.11 -14.56
CA ILE A 140 9.43 -0.58 -13.29
C ILE A 140 10.93 -0.69 -13.02
N HIS A 141 11.39 -0.24 -11.85
CA HIS A 141 12.78 -0.29 -11.47
C HIS A 141 12.95 -0.91 -10.08
N TYR A 142 13.86 -1.82 -9.94
CA TYR A 142 14.22 -2.42 -8.66
C TYR A 142 14.94 -1.40 -7.77
N LEU A 143 14.53 -1.31 -6.51
CA LEU A 143 15.09 -0.39 -5.52
C LEU A 143 15.90 -1.10 -4.42
N GLY A 144 15.96 -2.42 -4.46
CA GLY A 144 16.63 -3.21 -3.42
C GLY A 144 15.67 -4.04 -2.57
N LYS A 145 16.21 -4.70 -1.55
CA LYS A 145 15.43 -5.44 -0.56
C LYS A 145 15.14 -4.57 0.66
N GLN A 146 13.92 -4.65 1.17
CA GLN A 146 13.47 -4.04 2.41
C GLN A 146 12.48 -4.97 3.12
N ASN A 147 12.33 -4.81 4.41
CA ASN A 147 11.27 -5.50 5.13
C ASN A 147 9.99 -4.65 5.11
N ALA A 148 8.84 -5.30 4.88
CA ALA A 148 7.52 -4.80 5.21
C ALA A 148 7.07 -5.56 6.46
N ASP A 149 7.15 -4.91 7.63
CA ASP A 149 7.08 -5.55 8.94
C ASP A 149 8.09 -6.72 9.03
N GLU A 150 7.62 -7.96 9.22
CA GLU A 150 8.47 -9.16 9.32
C GLU A 150 8.74 -9.83 7.96
N ILE A 151 8.20 -9.30 6.86
CA ILE A 151 8.27 -9.89 5.53
C ILE A 151 9.44 -9.29 4.76
N SER A 152 10.37 -10.14 4.33
CA SER A 152 11.45 -9.73 3.42
C SER A 152 10.91 -9.52 2.01
N CYS A 153 11.11 -8.35 1.43
CA CYS A 153 10.52 -7.96 0.16
C CYS A 153 11.55 -7.44 -0.84
N TYR A 154 11.29 -7.72 -2.12
CA TYR A 154 11.83 -6.92 -3.22
C TYR A 154 11.01 -5.65 -3.35
N VAL A 155 11.66 -4.49 -3.45
CA VAL A 155 10.98 -3.20 -3.62
C VAL A 155 11.20 -2.70 -5.03
N PHE A 156 10.11 -2.28 -5.66
CA PHE A 156 10.15 -1.69 -7.00
C PHE A 156 9.47 -0.33 -7.01
N SER A 157 10.03 0.61 -7.75
CA SER A 157 9.29 1.80 -8.19
C SER A 157 8.48 1.47 -9.43
N VAL A 158 7.27 2.00 -9.48
CA VAL A 158 6.31 1.79 -10.57
C VAL A 158 5.82 3.14 -11.04
N LYS A 159 5.97 3.43 -12.34
CA LYS A 159 5.53 4.69 -12.93
C LYS A 159 4.89 4.45 -14.30
N PRO A 160 3.71 5.04 -14.60
CA PRO A 160 3.12 4.89 -15.93
C PRO A 160 4.00 5.56 -17.00
N LYS A 161 4.25 4.87 -18.11
CA LYS A 161 5.00 5.39 -19.26
C LYS A 161 4.30 6.56 -19.93
N LYS A 162 2.95 6.55 -19.92
CA LYS A 162 2.13 7.56 -20.55
C LYS A 162 0.79 7.69 -19.85
N LEU A 163 0.42 8.94 -19.53
CA LEU A 163 -0.92 9.25 -19.04
C LEU A 163 -1.89 9.35 -20.23
N THR A 164 -3.01 8.64 -20.15
CA THR A 164 -4.03 8.59 -21.19
C THR A 164 -5.32 9.21 -20.66
N PRO A 165 -6.00 10.10 -21.42
CA PRO A 165 -7.28 10.65 -21.00
C PRO A 165 -8.30 9.56 -20.61
N GLY A 166 -9.02 9.78 -19.50
CA GLY A 166 -10.02 8.85 -18.99
C GLY A 166 -9.47 7.56 -18.38
N LYS A 167 -8.15 7.46 -18.19
CA LYS A 167 -7.53 6.34 -17.48
C LYS A 167 -6.78 6.82 -16.24
N ARG A 168 -6.93 6.05 -15.16
CA ARG A 168 -6.15 6.19 -13.94
C ARG A 168 -5.06 5.13 -13.89
N PHE A 169 -3.93 5.53 -13.34
CA PHE A 169 -2.76 4.68 -13.14
C PHE A 169 -2.27 4.84 -11.70
N PHE A 170 -1.53 3.87 -11.23
CA PHE A 170 -0.78 3.98 -9.98
C PHE A 170 0.64 4.50 -10.27
N GLU A 171 1.15 5.39 -9.41
CA GLU A 171 2.56 5.80 -9.40
C GLU A 171 3.08 5.73 -7.98
N GLY A 172 4.13 4.92 -7.73
CA GLY A 172 4.65 4.74 -6.38
C GLY A 172 5.64 3.60 -6.25
N GLN A 173 5.61 2.95 -5.10
CA GLN A 173 6.43 1.80 -4.78
C GLN A 173 5.56 0.61 -4.41
N ILE A 174 6.05 -0.58 -4.72
CA ILE A 174 5.45 -1.85 -4.34
C ILE A 174 6.48 -2.72 -3.60
N TRP A 175 6.03 -3.44 -2.58
CA TRP A 175 6.78 -4.44 -1.84
C TRP A 175 6.25 -5.80 -2.22
N VAL A 176 7.13 -6.64 -2.76
CA VAL A 176 6.83 -7.99 -3.24
C VAL A 176 7.53 -8.97 -2.32
N ASP A 177 6.78 -9.84 -1.66
CA ASP A 177 7.34 -10.93 -0.83
C ASP A 177 8.39 -11.73 -1.63
N ASP A 178 9.57 -11.94 -1.07
CA ASP A 178 10.67 -12.61 -1.76
C ASP A 178 10.51 -14.14 -1.84
N ARG A 179 9.47 -14.71 -1.22
CA ARG A 179 9.17 -16.16 -1.20
C ARG A 179 8.09 -16.53 -2.22
N ASP A 180 6.92 -15.91 -2.11
CA ASP A 180 5.76 -16.23 -2.94
C ASP A 180 5.53 -15.27 -4.12
N LEU A 181 6.33 -14.20 -4.18
CA LEU A 181 6.33 -13.20 -5.24
C LEU A 181 4.95 -12.55 -5.46
N GLN A 182 4.27 -12.22 -4.37
CA GLN A 182 3.02 -11.44 -4.37
C GLN A 182 3.23 -10.08 -3.72
N ILE A 183 2.49 -9.07 -4.16
CA ILE A 183 2.52 -7.74 -3.54
C ILE A 183 1.89 -7.83 -2.15
N VAL A 184 2.62 -7.36 -1.13
CA VAL A 184 2.15 -7.30 0.27
C VAL A 184 1.83 -5.88 0.72
N LYS A 185 2.45 -4.89 0.07
CA LYS A 185 2.29 -3.48 0.39
C LYS A 185 2.49 -2.62 -0.85
N THR A 186 1.72 -1.53 -0.94
CA THR A 186 1.95 -0.47 -1.92
C THR A 186 1.97 0.89 -1.23
N TYR A 187 2.78 1.83 -1.73
CA TYR A 187 2.80 3.22 -1.29
C TYR A 187 2.94 4.14 -2.50
N GLY A 188 1.97 5.00 -2.72
CA GLY A 188 1.96 5.87 -3.89
C GLY A 188 0.68 6.68 -4.00
N LYS A 189 0.34 7.05 -5.22
CA LYS A 189 -0.88 7.81 -5.53
C LYS A 189 -1.49 7.37 -6.85
N GLY A 190 -2.77 7.65 -7.02
CA GLY A 190 -3.41 7.64 -8.34
C GLY A 190 -2.89 8.81 -9.19
N VAL A 191 -2.66 8.56 -10.47
CA VAL A 191 -2.30 9.61 -11.43
C VAL A 191 -3.12 9.45 -12.70
N GLY A 192 -3.46 10.57 -13.32
CA GLY A 192 -4.25 10.60 -14.52
C GLY A 192 -3.89 11.79 -15.40
N TYR A 193 -4.41 11.78 -16.62
CA TYR A 193 -4.23 12.91 -17.51
C TYR A 193 -5.01 14.12 -16.96
N GLN A 194 -4.31 15.22 -16.67
CA GLN A 194 -4.88 16.47 -16.22
C GLN A 194 -4.66 17.57 -17.24
N LYS A 195 -5.66 18.41 -17.46
CA LYS A 195 -5.50 19.67 -18.18
C LYS A 195 -4.90 20.71 -17.23
N LYS A 196 -4.22 21.73 -17.77
CA LYS A 196 -3.61 22.81 -16.95
C LYS A 196 -4.63 23.58 -16.11
N SER A 197 -5.91 23.56 -16.48
CA SER A 197 -7.01 24.20 -15.76
C SER A 197 -7.53 23.40 -14.59
N ASP A 198 -7.20 22.10 -14.53
CA ASP A 198 -7.76 21.21 -13.53
C ASP A 198 -7.06 21.43 -12.19
N ASP A 199 -7.85 21.50 -11.13
CA ASP A 199 -7.38 21.63 -9.75
C ASP A 199 -7.56 20.32 -8.96
N GLN A 200 -7.55 19.20 -9.67
CA GLN A 200 -7.67 17.89 -9.08
C GLN A 200 -6.38 17.45 -8.40
N GLN A 201 -6.50 16.98 -7.17
CA GLN A 201 -5.38 16.53 -6.34
C GLN A 201 -5.52 15.05 -6.01
N PHE A 202 -4.39 14.37 -5.85
CA PHE A 202 -4.32 12.95 -5.56
C PHE A 202 -3.50 12.71 -4.32
N PRO A 203 -4.12 12.26 -3.21
CA PRO A 203 -3.38 11.95 -1.99
C PRO A 203 -2.45 10.76 -2.20
N LYS A 204 -1.33 10.78 -1.51
CA LYS A 204 -0.50 9.59 -1.35
C LYS A 204 -1.15 8.67 -0.33
N PHE A 205 -1.21 7.40 -0.64
CA PHE A 205 -1.78 6.37 0.23
C PHE A 205 -0.84 5.17 0.38
N GLU A 206 -1.05 4.45 1.46
CA GLU A 206 -0.45 3.14 1.69
C GLU A 206 -1.55 2.09 1.71
N THR A 207 -1.36 0.98 0.99
CA THR A 207 -2.25 -0.19 1.08
C THR A 207 -1.48 -1.38 1.60
N LEU A 208 -2.01 -2.00 2.65
CA LEU A 208 -1.51 -3.23 3.24
C LEU A 208 -2.37 -4.41 2.80
N ARG A 209 -1.72 -5.55 2.62
CA ARG A 209 -2.37 -6.81 2.27
C ARG A 209 -2.05 -7.90 3.29
N GLU A 210 -2.96 -8.83 3.47
CA GLU A 210 -2.84 -9.99 4.36
C GLU A 210 -3.24 -11.26 3.65
N GLN A 211 -2.66 -12.39 4.06
CA GLN A 211 -3.09 -13.70 3.58
C GLN A 211 -4.39 -14.10 4.28
N ILE A 212 -5.48 -14.18 3.52
CA ILE A 212 -6.81 -14.52 4.03
C ILE A 212 -7.10 -16.01 3.86
N ASP A 213 -6.73 -16.60 2.73
CA ASP A 213 -7.02 -18.01 2.39
C ASP A 213 -5.76 -18.89 2.38
N GLY A 214 -4.63 -18.36 2.84
CA GLY A 214 -3.33 -19.06 2.86
C GLY A 214 -2.66 -19.16 1.49
N LYS A 215 -3.24 -18.53 0.45
CA LYS A 215 -2.70 -18.56 -0.92
C LYS A 215 -2.42 -17.17 -1.50
N TYR A 216 -3.32 -16.22 -1.27
CA TYR A 216 -3.23 -14.90 -1.86
C TYR A 216 -3.20 -13.81 -0.80
N TRP A 217 -2.53 -12.70 -1.15
CA TRP A 217 -2.46 -11.50 -0.33
C TRP A 217 -3.57 -10.53 -0.76
N PHE A 218 -4.60 -10.41 0.07
CA PHE A 218 -5.75 -9.54 -0.16
C PHE A 218 -5.53 -8.16 0.47
N PRO A 219 -5.95 -7.06 -0.17
CA PRO A 219 -6.01 -5.77 0.49
C PRO A 219 -6.87 -5.84 1.75
N THR A 220 -6.38 -5.34 2.87
CA THR A 220 -7.14 -5.29 4.13
C THR A 220 -7.29 -3.87 4.65
N TYR A 221 -6.33 -3.02 4.36
CA TYR A 221 -6.30 -1.67 4.86
C TYR A 221 -5.59 -0.72 3.90
N THR A 222 -6.22 0.44 3.63
CA THR A 222 -5.58 1.55 2.93
C THR A 222 -5.72 2.81 3.78
N HIS A 223 -4.66 3.59 3.89
CA HIS A 223 -4.72 4.88 4.55
C HIS A 223 -3.93 5.95 3.81
N ALA A 224 -4.34 7.19 4.01
CA ALA A 224 -3.63 8.38 3.61
C ALA A 224 -3.81 9.47 4.67
N ASP A 225 -2.73 10.14 5.01
CA ASP A 225 -2.71 11.43 5.71
C ASP A 225 -1.91 12.36 4.81
N ASP A 226 -2.56 13.33 4.19
CA ASP A 226 -1.92 14.19 3.19
C ASP A 226 -2.51 15.61 3.24
N THR A 227 -1.80 16.56 2.63
CA THR A 227 -2.29 17.92 2.40
C THR A 227 -2.44 18.13 0.89
N LEU A 228 -3.67 18.28 0.44
CA LEU A 228 -3.99 18.60 -0.93
C LEU A 228 -3.79 20.09 -1.16
N HIS A 229 -3.07 20.46 -2.23
CA HIS A 229 -2.72 21.85 -2.52
C HIS A 229 -3.55 22.39 -3.68
N PHE A 230 -4.76 22.84 -3.38
CA PHE A 230 -5.60 23.52 -4.35
C PHE A 230 -5.10 24.95 -4.61
N LYS A 231 -5.57 25.57 -5.70
CA LYS A 231 -5.16 26.93 -6.09
C LYS A 231 -5.46 27.97 -5.03
N ASP A 232 -6.59 27.82 -4.34
CA ASP A 232 -7.09 28.81 -3.39
C ASP A 232 -6.63 28.52 -1.96
N HIS A 233 -6.47 27.26 -1.59
CA HIS A 233 -6.11 26.87 -0.22
C HIS A 233 -5.56 25.43 -0.15
N PRO A 234 -4.70 25.11 0.82
CA PRO A 234 -4.36 23.73 1.15
C PRO A 234 -5.48 23.11 1.99
N GLN A 235 -5.77 21.82 1.76
CA GLN A 235 -6.73 21.05 2.54
C GLN A 235 -6.07 19.79 3.10
N LYS A 236 -6.02 19.68 4.43
CA LYS A 236 -5.56 18.45 5.09
C LYS A 236 -6.67 17.41 5.06
N ILE A 237 -6.29 16.19 4.70
CA ILE A 237 -7.20 15.05 4.65
C ILE A 237 -6.65 13.83 5.40
N ARG A 238 -7.57 13.02 5.88
CA ARG A 238 -7.30 11.64 6.28
C ARG A 238 -8.26 10.71 5.57
N MET A 239 -7.71 9.71 4.90
CA MET A 239 -8.50 8.69 4.22
C MET A 239 -8.19 7.32 4.84
N ILE A 240 -9.25 6.55 5.07
CA ILE A 240 -9.17 5.17 5.56
C ILE A 240 -10.11 4.32 4.72
N VAL A 241 -9.59 3.25 4.14
CA VAL A 241 -10.39 2.22 3.48
C VAL A 241 -10.09 0.88 4.12
N THR A 242 -11.13 0.18 4.56
CA THR A 242 -11.01 -1.18 5.10
C THR A 242 -11.69 -2.16 4.18
N TYR A 243 -11.07 -3.33 4.02
CA TYR A 243 -11.57 -4.43 3.21
C TYR A 243 -11.69 -5.65 4.12
N LYS A 244 -12.91 -6.14 4.32
CA LYS A 244 -13.23 -7.17 5.31
C LYS A 244 -14.18 -8.22 4.74
N ASP A 245 -14.38 -9.28 5.51
CA ASP A 245 -15.39 -10.31 5.24
C ASP A 245 -15.22 -10.98 3.87
N TYR A 246 -13.96 -11.23 3.45
CA TYR A 246 -13.68 -11.96 2.23
C TYR A 246 -14.29 -13.35 2.28
N LYS A 247 -15.18 -13.66 1.33
CA LYS A 247 -15.87 -14.95 1.21
C LYS A 247 -15.80 -15.42 -0.24
N LYS A 248 -15.28 -16.63 -0.44
CA LYS A 248 -15.22 -17.25 -1.75
C LYS A 248 -16.58 -17.82 -2.12
N PHE A 249 -17.05 -17.55 -3.34
CA PHE A 249 -18.22 -18.24 -3.87
C PHE A 249 -17.90 -19.71 -4.14
N SER A 250 -18.78 -20.58 -3.69
CA SER A 250 -18.90 -21.90 -4.31
C SER A 250 -20.01 -21.80 -5.37
N GLY A 251 -19.82 -22.38 -6.54
CA GLY A 251 -20.77 -22.25 -7.69
C GLY A 251 -22.21 -22.74 -7.46
N LYS A 252 -22.62 -22.93 -6.19
CA LYS A 252 -23.97 -23.23 -5.73
C LYS A 252 -24.53 -22.20 -4.76
N SER A 253 -23.81 -21.13 -4.45
CA SER A 253 -24.22 -20.13 -3.46
C SER A 253 -24.91 -18.94 -4.13
N SER A 254 -26.12 -18.62 -3.75
CA SER A 254 -26.76 -17.33 -4.03
C SER A 254 -26.40 -16.34 -2.93
N ILE A 255 -26.02 -15.11 -3.29
CA ILE A 255 -25.82 -14.03 -2.34
C ILE A 255 -27.12 -13.27 -2.22
N GLN A 256 -27.67 -13.17 -1.02
CA GLN A 256 -28.73 -12.22 -0.70
C GLN A 256 -28.09 -11.00 -0.06
N PHE A 257 -28.21 -9.84 -0.75
CA PHE A 257 -27.84 -8.57 -0.16
C PHE A 257 -29.00 -8.08 0.72
N GLY A 258 -28.68 -7.64 1.95
CA GLY A 258 -29.67 -6.99 2.80
C GLY A 258 -30.11 -5.63 2.23
N ASP A 259 -31.23 -5.15 2.72
CA ASP A 259 -31.72 -3.81 2.36
C ASP A 259 -30.74 -2.72 2.80
N VAL A 260 -30.72 -1.61 2.06
CA VAL A 260 -29.91 -0.42 2.41
C VAL A 260 -30.39 0.12 3.75
N VAL A 261 -29.50 0.23 4.73
CA VAL A 261 -29.81 0.85 6.02
C VAL A 261 -29.76 2.37 5.85
N ASP A 262 -30.92 3.01 5.92
CA ASP A 262 -31.02 4.47 5.96
C ASP A 262 -30.97 4.96 7.43
N ASP A 263 -29.85 5.55 7.85
CA ASP A 263 -29.65 6.07 9.23
C ASP A 263 -30.61 7.23 9.59
N LYS A 264 -31.48 7.66 8.65
CA LYS A 264 -32.44 8.77 8.88
C LYS A 264 -33.77 8.33 9.47
N ALA A 265 -34.03 7.02 9.63
CA ALA A 265 -35.24 6.53 10.27
C ALA A 265 -35.16 6.73 11.79
N LYS A 266 -35.49 7.94 12.26
CA LYS A 266 -35.80 8.21 13.66
C LYS A 266 -37.04 7.40 14.06
N PRO A 267 -37.07 6.62 15.14
CA PRO A 267 -38.30 5.96 15.56
C PRO A 267 -39.33 7.02 15.94
N GLU A 268 -40.50 6.95 15.30
CA GLU A 268 -41.66 7.76 15.72
C GLU A 268 -42.03 7.43 17.17
N PRO A 269 -42.31 8.43 18.02
CA PRO A 269 -42.76 8.16 19.38
C PRO A 269 -44.14 7.50 19.35
N LYS A 270 -44.25 6.33 19.94
CA LYS A 270 -45.54 5.63 20.18
C LYS A 270 -46.43 6.58 20.97
N LYS A 271 -47.54 7.02 20.37
CA LYS A 271 -48.62 7.70 21.07
C LYS A 271 -49.25 6.68 22.03
N GLN A 272 -49.25 6.99 23.30
CA GLN A 272 -50.09 6.35 24.34
C GLN A 272 -51.53 6.81 24.19
#